data_b566162d70beb7de54e5203917a23885
#
_entry.id   b566162d70beb7de54e5203917a23885
#
_cell.length_a   1.000
_cell.length_b   1.000
_cell.length_c   1.000
_cell.angle_alpha   90.00
_cell.angle_beta   90.00
_cell.angle_gamma   90.00
#
_symmetry.space_group_name_H-M   'P 1'
#
loop_
_entity.id
_entity.type
_entity.pdbx_description
1 polymer ?
#
loop_
_entity_poly.entity_id
_entity_poly.type
_entity_poly.pdbx_seq_one_letter_code
_entity_poly.pdbx_strand_id
1 'polypeptide(L)'
;MAKRKTRSLNIPAKYPDRADRMILGDGCIFSTDCRKTGLNNNILVVGGSGSGKTVSIVEPFLLESFSRSIVCSVTKRGIVNKFIPLLQNRGYKILDLDFVHPSRGNVCFDPLDYINSFADISFLSQSIISGTRRNRNPDLYWDESAASLLNALIAETLMLKDNPTFADVLETIDSLSISSRYDELVTTDLDEKFKFLESKDPLNYASSNWRTFSNLPVKTAGCVFSTLHSIIDSTFTPELRVMFRMRKRLRFEQLANEKTALFITSSPVDPSINSFISLFYAQMFKELFDYAESQPDGKLPFPVHLIADDFAIGCPVPLFDQYISILREKQISVILLIQSETQLASLYGDGSATTIRNNCDTYVYMGSNDLATAQNISVRANIPLKDILEMPIGSQILFRHGSKPHYGQRYNTFANAEYQNVLREYKKRVAKEFRLRQRVRSGQKSNQKNDDANRRHTAFLQEIFIRVPSEKSFVGSVSAEEPDLLAQLFEE
;
A
#
# COMPACT_ATOMS: atom_id res chain seq x y z
N MET A 1 20.56 -33.46 13.99
CA MET A 1 19.44 -32.53 13.66
C MET A 1 18.71 -32.14 14.94
N ALA A 2 19.04 -31.01 15.52
CA ALA A 2 18.45 -30.53 16.80
C ALA A 2 17.30 -29.59 16.47
N LYS A 3 16.07 -29.99 16.82
CA LYS A 3 14.87 -29.14 16.73
C LYS A 3 15.02 -27.96 17.72
N ARG A 4 15.23 -26.74 17.21
CA ARG A 4 15.09 -25.53 17.98
C ARG A 4 13.63 -25.35 18.39
N LYS A 5 13.33 -25.55 19.67
CA LYS A 5 12.05 -25.15 20.30
C LYS A 5 12.01 -23.62 20.32
N THR A 6 11.17 -23.02 19.50
CA THR A 6 10.78 -21.62 19.65
C THR A 6 10.01 -21.47 20.96
N ARG A 7 10.59 -20.79 21.92
CA ARG A 7 9.89 -20.32 23.13
C ARG A 7 8.92 -19.24 22.70
N SER A 8 7.62 -19.51 22.70
CA SER A 8 6.58 -18.51 22.70
C SER A 8 6.71 -17.69 23.98
N LEU A 9 7.01 -16.42 23.87
CA LEU A 9 6.88 -15.47 24.97
C LEU A 9 5.39 -15.32 25.26
N ASN A 10 4.91 -15.95 26.33
CA ASN A 10 3.61 -15.68 26.92
C ASN A 10 3.62 -14.26 27.49
N ILE A 11 3.27 -13.27 26.66
CA ILE A 11 2.87 -11.95 27.15
C ILE A 11 1.42 -12.10 27.58
N PRO A 12 1.07 -11.87 28.86
CA PRO A 12 -0.31 -11.94 29.30
C PRO A 12 -1.12 -10.92 28.52
N ALA A 13 -2.10 -11.37 27.73
CA ALA A 13 -3.00 -10.50 27.00
C ALA A 13 -3.77 -9.63 28.00
N LYS A 14 -3.50 -8.33 27.98
CA LYS A 14 -4.16 -7.33 28.83
C LYS A 14 -5.64 -7.16 28.49
N TYR A 15 -6.07 -7.74 27.38
CA TYR A 15 -7.44 -7.76 26.88
C TYR A 15 -7.82 -9.19 26.51
N PRO A 16 -8.99 -9.70 26.96
CA PRO A 16 -9.49 -11.00 26.51
C PRO A 16 -9.66 -10.98 24.99
N ASP A 17 -9.55 -12.14 24.35
CA ASP A 17 -9.79 -12.33 22.92
C ASP A 17 -11.20 -11.85 22.55
N ARG A 18 -11.31 -10.56 22.26
CA ARG A 18 -12.54 -9.94 21.80
C ARG A 18 -12.60 -10.11 20.28
N ALA A 19 -13.70 -10.68 19.80
CA ALA A 19 -13.92 -10.79 18.37
C ALA A 19 -14.05 -9.39 17.74
N ASP A 20 -13.45 -9.20 16.56
CA ASP A 20 -13.57 -7.97 15.80
C ASP A 20 -15.02 -7.72 15.38
N ARG A 21 -15.39 -6.44 15.37
CA ARG A 21 -16.70 -5.99 14.91
C ARG A 21 -16.54 -4.92 13.83
N MET A 22 -17.54 -4.81 12.96
CA MET A 22 -17.64 -3.75 11.98
C MET A 22 -18.67 -2.73 12.46
N ILE A 23 -18.24 -1.49 12.70
CA ILE A 23 -19.13 -0.36 12.96
C ILE A 23 -19.28 0.41 11.66
N LEU A 24 -20.47 0.35 11.07
CA LEU A 24 -20.75 0.92 9.76
C LEU A 24 -21.79 2.06 9.79
N GLY A 25 -22.17 2.51 10.98
CA GLY A 25 -23.14 3.56 11.21
C GLY A 25 -23.64 3.56 12.65
N ASP A 26 -24.44 4.54 13.01
CA ASP A 26 -25.06 4.59 14.32
C ASP A 26 -26.03 3.40 14.48
N GLY A 27 -25.87 2.60 15.54
CA GLY A 27 -26.60 1.35 15.73
C GLY A 27 -26.26 0.22 14.76
N CYS A 28 -25.42 0.43 13.76
CA CYS A 28 -25.05 -0.54 12.74
C CYS A 28 -23.75 -1.25 13.08
N ILE A 29 -23.80 -2.23 13.99
CA ILE A 29 -22.64 -3.02 14.43
C ILE A 29 -22.81 -4.47 13.99
N PHE A 30 -21.83 -5.00 13.28
CA PHE A 30 -21.89 -6.33 12.67
C PHE A 30 -20.71 -7.20 13.09
N SER A 31 -20.94 -8.52 13.13
CA SER A 31 -19.88 -9.50 13.30
C SER A 31 -19.04 -9.60 12.03
N THR A 32 -17.72 -9.80 12.20
CA THR A 32 -16.81 -10.14 11.12
C THR A 32 -16.67 -11.64 10.87
N ASP A 33 -17.37 -12.46 11.64
CA ASP A 33 -17.40 -13.92 11.45
C ASP A 33 -18.28 -14.29 10.23
N CYS A 34 -17.62 -14.56 9.10
CA CYS A 34 -18.30 -14.93 7.84
C CYS A 34 -19.15 -16.21 7.96
N ARG A 35 -18.85 -17.11 8.91
CA ARG A 35 -19.65 -18.33 9.14
C ARG A 35 -20.99 -18.00 9.77
N LYS A 36 -21.03 -16.99 10.64
CA LYS A 36 -22.28 -16.53 11.29
C LYS A 36 -23.12 -15.65 10.39
N THR A 37 -22.47 -14.79 9.60
CA THR A 37 -23.17 -13.82 8.75
C THR A 37 -23.57 -14.38 7.40
N GLY A 38 -22.86 -15.39 6.89
CA GLY A 38 -22.98 -15.89 5.52
C GLY A 38 -22.37 -14.95 4.48
N LEU A 39 -21.96 -13.73 4.87
CA LEU A 39 -21.46 -12.67 4.00
C LEU A 39 -19.94 -12.63 4.00
N ASN A 40 -19.36 -12.08 2.94
CA ASN A 40 -17.97 -11.67 2.95
C ASN A 40 -17.81 -10.37 3.78
N ASN A 41 -16.57 -10.05 4.16
CA ASN A 41 -16.26 -8.83 4.88
C ASN A 41 -15.72 -7.72 3.95
N ASN A 42 -15.95 -7.85 2.64
CA ASN A 42 -15.61 -6.81 1.69
C ASN A 42 -16.64 -5.69 1.78
N ILE A 43 -16.16 -4.46 1.90
CA ILE A 43 -17.00 -3.28 2.09
C ILE A 43 -16.59 -2.23 1.05
N LEU A 44 -17.57 -1.70 0.34
CA LEU A 44 -17.38 -0.52 -0.49
C LEU A 44 -18.03 0.68 0.18
N VAL A 45 -17.26 1.72 0.44
CA VAL A 45 -17.72 2.98 1.03
C VAL A 45 -17.62 4.08 -0.01
N VAL A 46 -18.75 4.66 -0.36
CA VAL A 46 -18.83 5.75 -1.35
C VAL A 46 -19.30 7.03 -0.69
N GLY A 47 -18.51 8.08 -0.85
CA GLY A 47 -18.88 9.39 -0.31
C GLY A 47 -17.91 10.49 -0.77
N GLY A 48 -18.43 11.66 -1.04
CA GLY A 48 -17.65 12.80 -1.48
C GLY A 48 -16.54 13.20 -0.51
N SER A 49 -15.69 14.13 -0.92
CA SER A 49 -14.68 14.71 -0.02
C SER A 49 -15.38 15.38 1.18
N GLY A 50 -14.84 15.18 2.38
CA GLY A 50 -15.44 15.71 3.61
C GLY A 50 -16.67 14.98 4.14
N SER A 51 -17.16 13.90 3.48
CA SER A 51 -18.30 13.10 3.97
C SER A 51 -18.04 12.37 5.29
N GLY A 52 -16.79 12.36 5.77
CA GLY A 52 -16.40 11.75 7.04
C GLY A 52 -16.06 10.25 6.95
N LYS A 53 -15.81 9.72 5.74
CA LYS A 53 -15.44 8.31 5.54
C LYS A 53 -14.37 7.82 6.51
N THR A 54 -13.24 8.52 6.57
CA THR A 54 -12.12 8.12 7.39
C THR A 54 -12.47 8.09 8.89
N VAL A 55 -13.12 9.15 9.41
CA VAL A 55 -13.46 9.25 10.83
C VAL A 55 -14.58 8.29 11.24
N SER A 56 -15.58 8.07 10.36
CA SER A 56 -16.76 7.26 10.71
C SER A 56 -16.64 5.78 10.33
N ILE A 57 -15.66 5.40 9.49
CA ILE A 57 -15.45 4.02 9.04
C ILE A 57 -14.04 3.53 9.40
N VAL A 58 -12.97 4.20 8.94
CA VAL A 58 -11.59 3.70 9.14
C VAL A 58 -11.21 3.71 10.63
N GLU A 59 -11.44 4.82 11.32
CA GLU A 59 -11.05 4.95 12.72
C GLU A 59 -11.84 4.02 13.66
N PRO A 60 -13.17 3.85 13.54
CA PRO A 60 -13.91 2.82 14.28
C PRO A 60 -13.42 1.40 13.98
N PHE A 61 -13.02 1.14 12.73
CA PHE A 61 -12.47 -0.16 12.38
C PHE A 61 -11.16 -0.45 13.12
N LEU A 62 -10.25 0.53 13.21
CA LEU A 62 -9.02 0.42 13.99
C LEU A 62 -9.31 0.27 15.49
N LEU A 63 -10.38 0.93 16.00
CA LEU A 63 -10.83 0.77 17.38
C LEU A 63 -11.39 -0.62 17.69
N GLU A 64 -12.00 -1.30 16.73
CA GLU A 64 -12.64 -2.61 16.93
C GLU A 64 -11.78 -3.77 16.42
N SER A 65 -10.50 -3.53 16.14
CA SER A 65 -9.56 -4.56 15.70
C SER A 65 -8.84 -5.20 16.87
N PHE A 66 -9.02 -6.53 17.03
CA PHE A 66 -8.45 -7.32 18.13
C PHE A 66 -7.81 -8.62 17.67
N SER A 67 -8.34 -9.28 16.61
CA SER A 67 -8.05 -10.67 16.29
C SER A 67 -7.60 -10.92 14.84
N ARG A 68 -7.25 -9.88 14.09
CA ARG A 68 -6.81 -9.99 12.70
C ARG A 68 -5.67 -9.04 12.39
N SER A 69 -4.87 -9.36 11.39
CA SER A 69 -3.90 -8.41 10.86
C SER A 69 -4.59 -7.32 10.05
N ILE A 70 -4.03 -6.12 10.10
CA ILE A 70 -4.55 -4.93 9.45
C ILE A 70 -3.51 -4.42 8.48
N VAL A 71 -3.92 -4.14 7.25
CA VAL A 71 -3.17 -3.31 6.29
C VAL A 71 -3.98 -2.05 6.09
N CYS A 72 -3.46 -0.90 6.49
CA CYS A 72 -4.19 0.36 6.45
C CYS A 72 -3.43 1.39 5.62
N SER A 73 -3.95 1.67 4.42
CA SER A 73 -3.45 2.74 3.57
C SER A 73 -4.10 4.07 3.95
N VAL A 74 -3.27 5.06 4.20
CA VAL A 74 -3.72 6.39 4.62
C VAL A 74 -2.93 7.48 3.91
N THR A 75 -3.61 8.55 3.52
CA THR A 75 -2.98 9.76 2.99
C THR A 75 -2.52 10.71 4.10
N LYS A 76 -3.08 10.55 5.32
CA LYS A 76 -2.78 11.39 6.48
C LYS A 76 -2.05 10.61 7.55
N ARG A 77 -0.75 10.85 7.71
CA ARG A 77 0.10 10.20 8.72
C ARG A 77 -0.38 10.40 10.17
N GLY A 78 -1.20 11.42 10.42
CA GLY A 78 -1.82 11.65 11.73
C GLY A 78 -2.62 10.46 12.26
N ILE A 79 -3.26 9.67 11.36
CA ILE A 79 -4.01 8.46 11.72
C ILE A 79 -3.04 7.41 12.25
N VAL A 80 -1.93 7.17 11.56
CA VAL A 80 -0.87 6.23 11.96
C VAL A 80 -0.41 6.56 13.37
N ASN A 81 0.03 7.80 13.59
CA ASN A 81 0.52 8.28 14.88
C ASN A 81 -0.55 8.20 16.00
N LYS A 82 -1.82 8.35 15.65
CA LYS A 82 -2.93 8.27 16.61
C LYS A 82 -3.14 6.86 17.14
N PHE A 83 -3.14 5.86 16.25
CA PHE A 83 -3.55 4.49 16.58
C PHE A 83 -2.43 3.53 16.97
N ILE A 84 -1.17 3.82 16.63
CA ILE A 84 -0.02 2.96 17.00
C ILE A 84 -0.04 2.54 18.48
N PRO A 85 -0.18 3.43 19.49
CA PRO A 85 -0.11 3.00 20.88
C PRO A 85 -1.27 2.11 21.31
N LEU A 86 -2.47 2.35 20.79
CA LEU A 86 -3.62 1.48 21.04
C LEU A 86 -3.34 0.06 20.54
N LEU A 87 -2.88 -0.06 19.29
CA LEU A 87 -2.61 -1.36 18.68
C LEU A 87 -1.43 -2.07 19.33
N GLN A 88 -0.35 -1.34 19.68
CA GLN A 88 0.76 -1.91 20.46
C GLN A 88 0.30 -2.46 21.82
N ASN A 89 -0.55 -1.73 22.54
CA ASN A 89 -1.12 -2.20 23.80
C ASN A 89 -2.00 -3.46 23.64
N ARG A 90 -2.54 -3.68 22.43
CA ARG A 90 -3.30 -4.88 22.06
C ARG A 90 -2.42 -6.00 21.51
N GLY A 91 -1.09 -5.86 21.57
CA GLY A 91 -0.12 -6.85 21.11
C GLY A 91 0.08 -6.91 19.61
N TYR A 92 -0.27 -5.86 18.86
CA TYR A 92 0.06 -5.78 17.44
C TYR A 92 1.55 -5.48 17.23
N LYS A 93 2.16 -6.18 16.31
CA LYS A 93 3.43 -5.77 15.69
C LYS A 93 3.13 -4.63 14.73
N ILE A 94 3.77 -3.49 14.92
CA ILE A 94 3.57 -2.33 14.07
C ILE A 94 4.63 -2.28 12.97
N LEU A 95 4.16 -2.30 11.74
CA LEU A 95 4.94 -2.06 10.53
C LEU A 95 4.46 -0.72 9.92
N ASP A 96 5.39 0.18 9.69
CA ASP A 96 5.12 1.52 9.18
C ASP A 96 5.92 1.71 7.90
N LEU A 97 5.23 1.71 6.76
CA LEU A 97 5.77 1.84 5.42
C LEU A 97 5.37 3.20 4.87
N ASP A 98 6.33 4.11 4.75
CA ASP A 98 6.09 5.46 4.26
C ASP A 98 6.67 5.61 2.86
N PHE A 99 5.82 5.64 1.84
CA PHE A 99 6.23 5.80 0.45
C PHE A 99 6.57 7.26 0.09
N VAL A 100 6.08 8.22 0.87
CA VAL A 100 6.38 9.65 0.66
C VAL A 100 7.76 10.00 1.24
N HIS A 101 8.05 9.46 2.42
CA HIS A 101 9.31 9.68 3.12
C HIS A 101 9.81 8.35 3.71
N PRO A 102 10.48 7.50 2.93
CA PRO A 102 10.88 6.16 3.35
C PRO A 102 11.65 6.12 4.68
N SER A 103 12.46 7.13 4.96
CA SER A 103 13.22 7.25 6.22
C SER A 103 12.37 7.43 7.48
N ARG A 104 11.07 7.77 7.35
CA ARG A 104 10.15 7.90 8.49
C ARG A 104 9.48 6.57 8.85
N GLY A 105 9.49 5.61 7.93
CA GLY A 105 8.99 4.26 8.16
C GLY A 105 9.92 3.42 9.03
N ASN A 106 9.45 2.26 9.44
CA ASN A 106 10.26 1.29 10.17
C ASN A 106 10.51 -0.02 9.40
N VAL A 107 9.95 -0.11 8.20
CA VAL A 107 10.17 -1.20 7.24
C VAL A 107 10.29 -0.64 5.84
N CYS A 108 10.91 -1.39 4.93
CA CYS A 108 10.99 -1.10 3.52
C CYS A 108 10.34 -2.23 2.71
N PHE A 109 9.97 -1.92 1.49
CA PHE A 109 9.46 -2.85 0.50
C PHE A 109 10.43 -2.91 -0.67
N ASP A 110 10.88 -4.12 -1.01
CA ASP A 110 11.69 -4.38 -2.18
C ASP A 110 10.97 -5.42 -3.05
N PRO A 111 10.62 -5.11 -4.31
CA PRO A 111 9.89 -6.02 -5.17
C PRO A 111 10.62 -7.36 -5.44
N LEU A 112 11.95 -7.39 -5.37
CA LEU A 112 12.71 -8.64 -5.58
C LEU A 112 12.58 -9.63 -4.44
N ASP A 113 12.18 -9.20 -3.25
CA ASP A 113 11.99 -10.08 -2.10
C ASP A 113 10.90 -11.14 -2.28
N TYR A 114 10.08 -11.00 -3.32
CA TYR A 114 8.89 -11.82 -3.60
C TYR A 114 9.01 -12.59 -4.91
N ILE A 115 10.22 -12.81 -5.39
CA ILE A 115 10.46 -13.61 -6.60
C ILE A 115 10.97 -14.99 -6.19
N ASN A 116 10.13 -15.98 -6.41
CA ASN A 116 10.41 -17.38 -6.13
C ASN A 116 10.49 -18.23 -7.42
N SER A 117 10.02 -17.68 -8.55
CA SER A 117 9.96 -18.35 -9.84
C SER A 117 10.12 -17.38 -11.01
N PHE A 118 10.36 -17.92 -12.22
CA PHE A 118 10.37 -17.10 -13.44
C PHE A 118 9.00 -16.48 -13.75
N ALA A 119 7.92 -17.11 -13.32
CA ALA A 119 6.58 -16.56 -13.45
C ALA A 119 6.42 -15.27 -12.60
N ASP A 120 7.08 -15.21 -11.44
CA ASP A 120 7.07 -14.02 -10.58
C ASP A 120 7.83 -12.86 -11.21
N ILE A 121 8.91 -13.14 -11.95
CA ILE A 121 9.64 -12.13 -12.74
C ILE A 121 8.70 -11.52 -13.80
N SER A 122 8.01 -12.36 -14.56
CA SER A 122 7.05 -11.93 -15.58
C SER A 122 5.92 -11.11 -14.95
N PHE A 123 5.37 -11.57 -13.82
CA PHE A 123 4.33 -10.85 -13.08
C PHE A 123 4.81 -9.48 -12.60
N LEU A 124 6.01 -9.40 -12.04
CA LEU A 124 6.61 -8.14 -11.59
C LEU A 124 6.79 -7.16 -12.76
N SER A 125 7.41 -7.62 -13.85
CA SER A 125 7.65 -6.78 -15.03
C SER A 125 6.34 -6.27 -15.65
N GLN A 126 5.34 -7.13 -15.82
CA GLN A 126 4.02 -6.74 -16.32
C GLN A 126 3.30 -5.78 -15.37
N SER A 127 3.41 -6.00 -14.05
CA SER A 127 2.81 -5.10 -13.06
C SER A 127 3.43 -3.71 -13.07
N ILE A 128 4.75 -3.60 -13.26
CA ILE A 128 5.45 -2.31 -13.39
C ILE A 128 4.97 -1.59 -14.66
N ILE A 129 4.92 -2.28 -15.80
CA ILE A 129 4.57 -1.68 -17.10
C ILE A 129 3.09 -1.30 -17.15
N SER A 130 2.19 -2.17 -16.70
CA SER A 130 0.75 -1.88 -16.71
C SER A 130 0.33 -0.85 -15.66
N GLY A 131 1.02 -0.81 -14.52
CA GLY A 131 0.70 0.10 -13.40
C GLY A 131 0.92 1.58 -13.70
N THR A 132 1.68 1.93 -14.74
CA THR A 132 1.92 3.32 -15.14
C THR A 132 0.89 3.86 -16.14
N ARG A 133 0.06 3.00 -16.71
CA ARG A 133 -0.82 3.39 -17.81
C ARG A 133 -2.20 3.82 -17.35
N ARG A 134 -2.53 5.08 -17.65
CA ARG A 134 -3.88 5.65 -17.49
C ARG A 134 -4.78 5.44 -18.71
N ASN A 135 -4.20 5.12 -19.90
CA ASN A 135 -4.93 4.97 -21.16
C ASN A 135 -5.04 3.50 -21.58
N ARG A 136 -6.24 3.11 -22.02
CA ARG A 136 -6.66 1.74 -22.34
C ARG A 136 -6.35 1.23 -23.74
N ASN A 137 -5.66 2.01 -24.60
CA ASN A 137 -5.14 1.53 -25.89
C ASN A 137 -3.61 1.43 -25.80
N PRO A 138 -3.10 0.36 -25.19
CA PRO A 138 -1.66 0.10 -25.20
C PRO A 138 -1.25 -0.29 -26.61
N ASP A 139 -0.12 0.26 -27.08
CA ASP A 139 0.60 -0.38 -28.14
C ASP A 139 1.28 -1.63 -27.54
N LEU A 140 0.59 -2.76 -27.69
CA LEU A 140 0.93 -4.03 -27.04
C LEU A 140 2.37 -4.45 -27.33
N TYR A 141 2.86 -4.14 -28.52
CA TYR A 141 4.21 -4.50 -28.95
C TYR A 141 5.30 -3.85 -28.08
N TRP A 142 5.19 -2.55 -27.82
CA TRP A 142 6.19 -1.83 -27.03
C TRP A 142 6.18 -2.28 -25.56
N ASP A 143 5.01 -2.57 -25.04
CA ASP A 143 4.86 -3.05 -23.65
C ASP A 143 5.42 -4.44 -23.45
N GLU A 144 5.09 -5.37 -24.34
CA GLU A 144 5.58 -6.73 -24.28
C GLU A 144 7.10 -6.78 -24.49
N SER A 145 7.62 -5.96 -25.40
CA SER A 145 9.05 -5.85 -25.64
C SER A 145 9.80 -5.24 -24.45
N ALA A 146 9.25 -4.20 -23.83
CA ALA A 146 9.81 -3.60 -22.62
C ALA A 146 9.74 -4.56 -21.43
N ALA A 147 8.64 -5.34 -21.29
CA ALA A 147 8.52 -6.38 -20.27
C ALA A 147 9.56 -7.50 -20.47
N SER A 148 9.77 -7.94 -21.70
CA SER A 148 10.79 -8.95 -22.02
C SER A 148 12.20 -8.46 -21.66
N LEU A 149 12.54 -7.21 -22.01
CA LEU A 149 13.81 -6.62 -21.60
C LEU A 149 13.95 -6.55 -20.08
N LEU A 150 12.93 -6.09 -19.36
CA LEU A 150 12.94 -6.02 -17.91
C LEU A 150 13.05 -7.42 -17.27
N ASN A 151 12.38 -8.44 -17.83
CA ASN A 151 12.51 -9.84 -17.41
C ASN A 151 13.97 -10.32 -17.50
N ALA A 152 14.65 -9.99 -18.61
CA ALA A 152 16.06 -10.36 -18.80
C ALA A 152 16.94 -9.74 -17.70
N LEU A 153 16.78 -8.43 -17.44
CA LEU A 153 17.60 -7.68 -16.49
C LEU A 153 17.36 -8.10 -15.05
N ILE A 154 16.10 -8.37 -14.67
CA ILE A 154 15.78 -8.91 -13.35
C ILE A 154 16.38 -10.30 -13.18
N ALA A 155 16.20 -11.19 -14.15
CA ALA A 155 16.72 -12.56 -14.07
C ALA A 155 18.26 -12.58 -14.04
N GLU A 156 18.95 -11.74 -14.83
CA GLU A 156 20.41 -11.59 -14.78
C GLU A 156 20.85 -11.18 -13.38
N THR A 157 20.23 -10.16 -12.83
CA THR A 157 20.56 -9.64 -11.49
C THR A 157 20.40 -10.72 -10.41
N LEU A 158 19.29 -11.49 -10.45
CA LEU A 158 19.03 -12.59 -9.52
C LEU A 158 20.02 -13.75 -9.65
N MET A 159 20.52 -14.02 -10.86
CA MET A 159 21.43 -15.12 -11.11
C MET A 159 22.92 -14.79 -10.85
N LEU A 160 23.31 -13.52 -10.97
CA LEU A 160 24.72 -13.12 -10.92
C LEU A 160 25.12 -12.35 -9.64
N LYS A 161 24.15 -11.84 -8.89
CA LYS A 161 24.45 -11.08 -7.65
C LYS A 161 24.04 -11.86 -6.40
N ASP A 162 24.87 -11.79 -5.37
CA ASP A 162 24.54 -12.29 -4.04
C ASP A 162 23.65 -11.27 -3.29
N ASN A 163 22.50 -11.73 -2.76
CA ASN A 163 21.54 -10.90 -2.04
C ASN A 163 21.09 -9.65 -2.84
N PRO A 164 20.62 -9.81 -4.07
CA PRO A 164 20.26 -8.70 -4.93
C PRO A 164 19.10 -7.90 -4.36
N THR A 165 19.05 -6.63 -4.73
CA THR A 165 17.98 -5.69 -4.44
C THR A 165 17.42 -5.12 -5.74
N PHE A 166 16.23 -4.54 -5.71
CA PHE A 166 15.73 -3.85 -6.91
C PHE A 166 16.60 -2.63 -7.29
N ALA A 167 17.37 -2.07 -6.34
CA ALA A 167 18.38 -1.06 -6.68
C ALA A 167 19.44 -1.59 -7.66
N ASP A 168 19.81 -2.85 -7.54
CA ASP A 168 20.78 -3.48 -8.45
C ASP A 168 20.23 -3.62 -9.88
N VAL A 169 18.94 -3.93 -10.01
CA VAL A 169 18.25 -3.94 -11.32
C VAL A 169 18.23 -2.54 -11.92
N LEU A 170 17.92 -1.51 -11.11
CA LEU A 170 17.91 -0.12 -11.57
C LEU A 170 19.30 0.33 -12.00
N GLU A 171 20.35 -0.04 -11.27
CA GLU A 171 21.75 0.25 -11.65
C GLU A 171 22.10 -0.42 -13.00
N THR A 172 21.64 -1.65 -13.22
CA THR A 172 21.84 -2.34 -14.52
C THR A 172 21.10 -1.62 -15.66
N ILE A 173 19.85 -1.17 -15.43
CA ILE A 173 19.09 -0.39 -16.42
C ILE A 173 19.78 0.95 -16.71
N ASP A 174 20.22 1.66 -15.68
CA ASP A 174 20.87 2.96 -15.80
C ASP A 174 22.24 2.84 -16.52
N SER A 175 22.92 1.68 -16.43
CA SER A 175 24.19 1.42 -17.11
C SER A 175 24.03 0.97 -18.56
N LEU A 176 22.82 0.54 -18.97
CA LEU A 176 22.57 0.09 -20.34
C LEU A 176 22.63 1.26 -21.32
N SER A 177 23.58 1.21 -22.22
CA SER A 177 23.72 2.18 -23.31
C SER A 177 23.52 1.50 -24.66
N ILE A 178 22.70 2.09 -25.51
CA ILE A 178 22.48 1.62 -26.86
C ILE A 178 23.25 2.54 -27.79
N SER A 179 24.33 2.03 -28.35
CA SER A 179 25.11 2.74 -29.38
C SER A 179 25.05 2.00 -30.71
N SER A 180 24.99 2.73 -31.82
CA SER A 180 25.14 2.16 -33.15
C SER A 180 26.57 2.40 -33.64
N ARG A 181 27.31 1.33 -33.91
CA ARG A 181 28.47 1.35 -34.80
C ARG A 181 28.09 0.47 -35.99
N TYR A 182 28.04 1.09 -37.15
CA TYR A 182 27.75 0.38 -38.42
C TYR A 182 26.41 -0.40 -38.41
N ASP A 183 25.34 0.18 -37.84
CA ASP A 183 24.03 -0.44 -37.71
C ASP A 183 23.99 -1.69 -36.79
N GLU A 184 25.03 -2.00 -36.04
CA GLU A 184 25.05 -3.07 -35.05
C GLU A 184 24.78 -2.52 -33.66
N LEU A 185 23.98 -3.25 -32.91
CA LEU A 185 23.70 -2.98 -31.49
C LEU A 185 24.96 -3.32 -30.67
N VAL A 186 25.58 -2.34 -30.03
CA VAL A 186 26.73 -2.56 -29.16
C VAL A 186 26.26 -2.38 -27.70
N THR A 187 26.08 -3.50 -27.01
CA THR A 187 25.78 -3.54 -25.56
C THR A 187 26.95 -4.24 -24.87
N THR A 188 27.94 -3.52 -24.45
CA THR A 188 29.29 -4.04 -24.16
C THR A 188 29.37 -5.09 -23.05
N ASP A 189 28.92 -4.80 -21.82
CA ASP A 189 29.13 -5.70 -20.68
C ASP A 189 28.00 -6.72 -20.50
N LEU A 190 26.76 -6.33 -20.86
CA LEU A 190 25.58 -7.17 -20.68
C LEU A 190 25.58 -8.37 -21.64
N ASP A 191 26.00 -8.19 -22.89
CA ASP A 191 26.09 -9.28 -23.86
C ASP A 191 27.04 -10.39 -23.36
N GLU A 192 28.17 -10.03 -22.75
CA GLU A 192 29.08 -11.03 -22.18
C GLU A 192 28.45 -11.78 -21.02
N LYS A 193 27.71 -11.10 -20.15
CA LYS A 193 26.98 -11.74 -19.04
C LYS A 193 25.89 -12.69 -19.54
N PHE A 194 25.10 -12.28 -20.52
CA PHE A 194 24.07 -13.15 -21.10
C PHE A 194 24.64 -14.35 -21.86
N LYS A 195 25.77 -14.17 -22.61
CA LYS A 195 26.50 -15.28 -23.22
C LYS A 195 27.05 -16.25 -22.18
N PHE A 196 27.56 -15.76 -21.05
CA PHE A 196 27.98 -16.59 -19.95
C PHE A 196 26.84 -17.42 -19.37
N LEU A 197 25.66 -16.81 -19.13
CA LEU A 197 24.47 -17.53 -18.65
C LEU A 197 24.01 -18.58 -19.68
N GLU A 198 23.99 -18.24 -20.95
CA GLU A 198 23.63 -19.16 -22.05
C GLU A 198 24.62 -20.33 -22.20
N SER A 199 25.92 -20.08 -21.93
CA SER A 199 26.93 -21.17 -21.96
C SER A 199 26.73 -22.21 -20.87
N LYS A 200 26.13 -21.82 -19.74
CA LYS A 200 25.78 -22.72 -18.63
C LYS A 200 24.47 -23.47 -18.87
N ASP A 201 23.49 -22.79 -19.45
CA ASP A 201 22.18 -23.36 -19.77
C ASP A 201 21.63 -22.67 -21.05
N PRO A 202 21.60 -23.38 -22.19
CA PRO A 202 21.09 -22.87 -23.46
C PRO A 202 19.62 -22.45 -23.44
N LEU A 203 18.84 -22.97 -22.47
CA LEU A 203 17.42 -22.63 -22.25
C LEU A 203 17.24 -21.59 -21.13
N ASN A 204 18.32 -20.94 -20.72
CA ASN A 204 18.30 -19.96 -19.64
C ASN A 204 17.26 -18.86 -19.90
N TYR A 205 16.40 -18.63 -18.90
CA TYR A 205 15.30 -17.65 -18.99
C TYR A 205 15.80 -16.23 -19.26
N ALA A 206 16.87 -15.80 -18.58
CA ALA A 206 17.44 -14.46 -18.77
C ALA A 206 17.97 -14.27 -20.19
N SER A 207 18.77 -15.23 -20.69
CA SER A 207 19.35 -15.18 -22.04
C SER A 207 18.29 -15.27 -23.14
N SER A 208 17.21 -16.03 -22.92
CA SER A 208 16.09 -16.11 -23.87
C SER A 208 15.38 -14.78 -24.05
N ASN A 209 15.07 -14.09 -22.94
CA ASN A 209 14.45 -12.75 -22.96
C ASN A 209 15.41 -11.70 -23.53
N TRP A 210 16.71 -11.77 -23.19
CA TRP A 210 17.73 -10.89 -23.75
C TRP A 210 17.85 -11.05 -25.26
N ARG A 211 17.86 -12.26 -25.79
CA ARG A 211 17.94 -12.55 -27.22
C ARG A 211 16.78 -11.93 -28.00
N THR A 212 15.58 -11.88 -27.41
CA THR A 212 14.44 -11.21 -28.01
C THR A 212 14.73 -9.71 -28.22
N PHE A 213 15.38 -9.08 -27.28
CA PHE A 213 15.76 -7.66 -27.36
C PHE A 213 16.99 -7.44 -28.28
N SER A 214 18.06 -8.22 -28.11
CA SER A 214 19.34 -8.04 -28.84
C SER A 214 19.23 -8.31 -30.34
N ASN A 215 18.23 -9.09 -30.76
CA ASN A 215 17.95 -9.36 -32.20
C ASN A 215 17.11 -8.26 -32.86
N LEU A 216 16.67 -7.24 -32.11
CA LEU A 216 15.90 -6.14 -32.69
C LEU A 216 16.80 -5.22 -33.53
N PRO A 217 16.28 -4.63 -34.64
CA PRO A 217 16.98 -3.51 -35.32
C PRO A 217 17.33 -2.41 -34.31
N VAL A 218 18.50 -1.80 -34.43
CA VAL A 218 19.03 -0.80 -33.47
C VAL A 218 18.03 0.29 -33.12
N LYS A 219 17.31 0.82 -34.10
CA LYS A 219 16.28 1.85 -33.90
C LYS A 219 15.12 1.32 -33.04
N THR A 220 14.68 0.11 -33.31
CA THR A 220 13.59 -0.56 -32.53
C THR A 220 14.04 -0.84 -31.11
N ALA A 221 15.24 -1.39 -30.92
CA ALA A 221 15.83 -1.62 -29.61
C ALA A 221 15.95 -0.31 -28.78
N GLY A 222 16.36 0.81 -29.46
CA GLY A 222 16.38 2.14 -28.86
C GLY A 222 15.01 2.61 -28.38
N CYS A 223 13.95 2.36 -29.16
CA CYS A 223 12.59 2.69 -28.76
C CYS A 223 12.11 1.84 -27.58
N VAL A 224 12.36 0.52 -27.58
CA VAL A 224 12.02 -0.39 -26.48
C VAL A 224 12.73 0.03 -25.19
N PHE A 225 14.03 0.30 -25.27
CA PHE A 225 14.80 0.78 -24.10
C PHE A 225 14.29 2.11 -23.58
N SER A 226 14.03 3.10 -24.47
CA SER A 226 13.48 4.39 -24.09
C SER A 226 12.11 4.26 -23.41
N THR A 227 11.27 3.34 -23.89
CA THR A 227 9.98 3.03 -23.28
C THR A 227 10.17 2.46 -21.86
N LEU A 228 11.03 1.45 -21.70
CA LEU A 228 11.33 0.87 -20.39
C LEU A 228 11.91 1.94 -19.45
N HIS A 229 12.89 2.71 -19.87
CA HIS A 229 13.55 3.73 -19.05
C HIS A 229 12.54 4.79 -18.57
N SER A 230 11.65 5.26 -19.46
CA SER A 230 10.60 6.21 -19.11
C SER A 230 9.63 5.66 -18.05
N ILE A 231 9.26 4.38 -18.16
CA ILE A 231 8.39 3.71 -17.18
C ILE A 231 9.10 3.59 -15.83
N ILE A 232 10.35 3.15 -15.83
CA ILE A 232 11.17 2.99 -14.63
C ILE A 232 11.36 4.31 -13.90
N ASP A 233 11.76 5.38 -14.61
CA ASP A 233 11.96 6.70 -14.01
C ASP A 233 10.67 7.30 -13.45
N SER A 234 9.54 7.08 -14.14
CA SER A 234 8.25 7.56 -13.66
C SER A 234 7.72 6.78 -12.45
N THR A 235 8.18 5.55 -12.23
CA THR A 235 7.71 4.68 -11.12
C THR A 235 8.65 4.73 -9.92
N PHE A 236 9.97 4.73 -10.15
CA PHE A 236 10.99 4.62 -9.12
C PHE A 236 11.78 5.91 -8.98
N THR A 237 11.16 6.90 -8.32
CA THR A 237 11.83 8.19 -8.06
C THR A 237 13.08 8.00 -7.18
N PRO A 238 14.03 8.96 -7.21
CA PRO A 238 15.23 8.89 -6.37
C PRO A 238 14.92 8.66 -4.88
N GLU A 239 13.82 9.24 -4.38
CA GLU A 239 13.38 9.08 -2.99
C GLU A 239 12.95 7.63 -2.70
N LEU A 240 12.24 6.98 -3.62
CA LEU A 240 11.82 5.59 -3.51
C LEU A 240 13.02 4.63 -3.64
N ARG A 241 14.01 4.94 -4.51
CA ARG A 241 15.21 4.11 -4.69
C ARG A 241 16.01 3.93 -3.38
N VAL A 242 15.95 4.90 -2.46
CA VAL A 242 16.57 4.79 -1.13
C VAL A 242 15.98 3.63 -0.33
N MET A 243 14.70 3.31 -0.53
CA MET A 243 14.01 2.23 0.18
C MET A 243 14.67 0.86 -0.05
N PHE A 244 15.15 0.58 -1.27
CA PHE A 244 15.74 -0.72 -1.63
C PHE A 244 17.09 -0.99 -0.93
N ARG A 245 17.73 0.03 -0.36
CA ARG A 245 18.99 -0.09 0.41
C ARG A 245 18.77 -0.20 1.91
N MET A 246 17.52 -0.14 2.40
CA MET A 246 17.21 -0.26 3.81
C MET A 246 17.29 -1.73 4.27
N ARG A 247 17.71 -1.96 5.51
CA ARG A 247 17.95 -3.33 6.02
C ARG A 247 16.69 -4.06 6.45
N LYS A 248 15.72 -3.35 7.01
CA LYS A 248 14.52 -3.98 7.57
C LYS A 248 13.44 -4.11 6.51
N ARG A 249 13.39 -5.25 5.86
CA ARG A 249 12.47 -5.56 4.77
C ARG A 249 11.14 -6.10 5.28
N LEU A 250 10.06 -5.68 4.66
CA LEU A 250 8.73 -6.23 4.85
C LEU A 250 8.71 -7.68 4.34
N ARG A 251 7.94 -8.54 5.01
CA ARG A 251 7.58 -9.88 4.56
C ARG A 251 6.09 -10.04 4.72
N PHE A 252 5.35 -10.25 3.63
CA PHE A 252 3.89 -10.37 3.67
C PHE A 252 3.40 -11.55 4.51
N GLU A 253 4.18 -12.63 4.61
CA GLU A 253 3.91 -13.76 5.50
C GLU A 253 3.73 -13.34 6.96
N GLN A 254 4.34 -12.24 7.40
CA GLN A 254 4.17 -11.73 8.76
C GLN A 254 2.71 -11.33 9.03
N LEU A 255 2.00 -10.84 8.01
CA LEU A 255 0.57 -10.52 8.12
C LEU A 255 -0.28 -11.76 8.35
N ALA A 256 0.15 -12.91 7.81
CA ALA A 256 -0.57 -14.18 7.89
C ALA A 256 -0.24 -15.00 9.14
N ASN A 257 0.92 -14.76 9.79
CA ASN A 257 1.41 -15.59 10.88
C ASN A 257 1.35 -14.95 12.26
N GLU A 258 1.27 -13.63 12.32
CA GLU A 258 1.24 -12.90 13.60
C GLU A 258 0.34 -11.66 13.50
N LYS A 259 -0.22 -11.26 14.63
CA LYS A 259 -1.07 -10.08 14.70
C LYS A 259 -0.29 -8.81 14.38
N THR A 260 -0.43 -8.34 13.16
CA THR A 260 0.35 -7.24 12.59
C THR A 260 -0.56 -6.11 12.12
N ALA A 261 -0.15 -4.87 12.39
CA ALA A 261 -0.74 -3.69 11.78
C ALA A 261 0.30 -3.02 10.87
N LEU A 262 0.11 -3.15 9.58
CA LEU A 262 0.90 -2.50 8.54
C LEU A 262 0.19 -1.20 8.13
N PHE A 263 0.82 -0.08 8.42
CA PHE A 263 0.38 1.22 7.93
C PHE A 263 1.16 1.60 6.68
N ILE A 264 0.44 2.05 5.66
CA ILE A 264 1.01 2.52 4.39
C ILE A 264 0.68 4.00 4.26
N THR A 265 1.71 4.84 4.26
CA THR A 265 1.54 6.28 3.99
C THR A 265 1.76 6.56 2.52
N SER A 266 0.78 7.20 1.88
CA SER A 266 0.77 7.54 0.45
C SER A 266 0.53 9.03 0.24
N SER A 267 0.77 9.50 -0.98
CA SER A 267 0.41 10.85 -1.42
C SER A 267 -0.65 10.78 -2.52
N PRO A 268 -1.76 11.49 -2.39
CA PRO A 268 -2.79 11.49 -3.43
C PRO A 268 -2.42 12.33 -4.64
N VAL A 269 -1.37 13.15 -4.54
CA VAL A 269 -0.98 14.12 -5.59
C VAL A 269 0.26 13.69 -6.38
N ASP A 270 0.96 12.65 -5.94
CA ASP A 270 2.18 12.15 -6.60
C ASP A 270 1.88 10.91 -7.45
N PRO A 271 1.88 11.03 -8.79
CA PRO A 271 1.56 9.91 -9.67
C PRO A 271 2.57 8.75 -9.59
N SER A 272 3.86 9.03 -9.32
CA SER A 272 4.91 8.00 -9.23
C SER A 272 4.67 7.09 -8.02
N ILE A 273 4.34 7.66 -6.87
CA ILE A 273 3.97 6.92 -5.66
C ILE A 273 2.76 6.03 -5.92
N ASN A 274 1.78 6.50 -6.68
CA ASN A 274 0.58 5.73 -7.00
C ASN A 274 0.90 4.47 -7.81
N SER A 275 1.79 4.55 -8.80
CA SER A 275 2.24 3.38 -9.58
C SER A 275 2.95 2.36 -8.70
N PHE A 276 3.81 2.84 -7.80
CA PHE A 276 4.53 1.98 -6.87
C PHE A 276 3.61 1.33 -5.83
N ILE A 277 2.58 2.03 -5.36
CA ILE A 277 1.55 1.46 -4.47
C ILE A 277 0.73 0.40 -5.22
N SER A 278 0.41 0.63 -6.48
CA SER A 278 -0.27 -0.37 -7.31
C SER A 278 0.53 -1.66 -7.40
N LEU A 279 1.83 -1.57 -7.67
CA LEU A 279 2.76 -2.70 -7.66
C LEU A 279 2.79 -3.39 -6.29
N PHE A 280 2.90 -2.61 -5.21
CA PHE A 280 2.90 -3.13 -3.84
C PHE A 280 1.65 -3.98 -3.56
N TYR A 281 0.46 -3.47 -3.90
CA TYR A 281 -0.78 -4.23 -3.70
C TYR A 281 -0.85 -5.47 -4.57
N ALA A 282 -0.41 -5.39 -5.84
CA ALA A 282 -0.39 -6.53 -6.74
C ALA A 282 0.45 -7.69 -6.15
N GLN A 283 1.67 -7.38 -5.69
CA GLN A 283 2.52 -8.37 -5.04
C GLN A 283 1.95 -8.84 -3.69
N MET A 284 1.42 -7.94 -2.88
CA MET A 284 0.80 -8.31 -1.59
C MET A 284 -0.34 -9.30 -1.77
N PHE A 285 -1.26 -9.07 -2.72
CA PHE A 285 -2.37 -9.99 -2.96
C PHE A 285 -1.89 -11.33 -3.49
N LYS A 286 -0.93 -11.31 -4.44
CA LYS A 286 -0.34 -12.53 -4.97
C LYS A 286 0.33 -13.36 -3.87
N GLU A 287 1.21 -12.74 -3.09
CA GLU A 287 1.94 -13.44 -2.04
C GLU A 287 1.03 -14.00 -0.93
N LEU A 288 0.03 -13.21 -0.49
CA LEU A 288 -0.94 -13.69 0.48
C LEU A 288 -1.81 -14.83 -0.07
N PHE A 289 -2.15 -14.79 -1.37
CA PHE A 289 -2.88 -15.85 -2.03
C PHE A 289 -2.03 -17.13 -2.11
N ASP A 290 -0.80 -17.05 -2.64
CA ASP A 290 0.12 -18.17 -2.78
C ASP A 290 0.45 -18.78 -1.40
N TYR A 291 0.63 -17.93 -0.38
CA TYR A 291 0.85 -18.37 0.99
C TYR A 291 -0.38 -19.11 1.55
N ALA A 292 -1.59 -18.64 1.29
CA ALA A 292 -2.82 -19.33 1.69
C ALA A 292 -2.94 -20.68 0.98
N GLU A 293 -2.65 -20.76 -0.34
CA GLU A 293 -2.66 -22.02 -1.10
C GLU A 293 -1.63 -23.05 -0.56
N SER A 294 -0.52 -22.57 -0.02
CA SER A 294 0.50 -23.46 0.59
C SER A 294 0.06 -24.04 1.93
N GLN A 295 -1.03 -23.54 2.56
CA GLN A 295 -1.54 -24.05 3.82
C GLN A 295 -2.44 -25.28 3.59
N PRO A 296 -2.52 -26.21 4.56
CA PRO A 296 -3.28 -27.46 4.41
C PRO A 296 -4.78 -27.26 4.13
N ASP A 297 -5.37 -26.15 4.58
CA ASP A 297 -6.81 -25.83 4.41
C ASP A 297 -7.03 -24.74 3.32
N GLY A 298 -5.99 -24.34 2.62
CA GLY A 298 -6.03 -23.33 1.57
C GLY A 298 -6.34 -21.92 2.08
N LYS A 299 -6.07 -21.63 3.36
CA LYS A 299 -6.42 -20.37 4.03
C LYS A 299 -5.25 -19.79 4.79
N LEU A 300 -5.26 -18.46 4.97
CA LEU A 300 -4.29 -17.81 5.85
C LEU A 300 -4.51 -18.27 7.30
N PRO A 301 -3.44 -18.63 8.04
CA PRO A 301 -3.52 -18.96 9.47
C PRO A 301 -4.09 -17.82 10.31
N PHE A 302 -3.84 -16.59 9.91
CA PHE A 302 -4.32 -15.38 10.56
C PHE A 302 -5.06 -14.49 9.54
N PRO A 303 -6.31 -14.10 9.80
CA PRO A 303 -7.07 -13.28 8.84
C PRO A 303 -6.43 -11.92 8.60
N VAL A 304 -6.45 -11.44 7.36
CA VAL A 304 -5.91 -10.15 6.96
C VAL A 304 -7.04 -9.22 6.49
N HIS A 305 -7.02 -7.98 6.97
CA HIS A 305 -8.00 -6.97 6.60
C HIS A 305 -7.31 -5.73 6.02
N LEU A 306 -7.58 -5.47 4.74
CA LEU A 306 -7.09 -4.28 4.06
C LEU A 306 -8.10 -3.14 4.18
N ILE A 307 -7.64 -1.98 4.62
CA ILE A 307 -8.38 -0.72 4.60
C ILE A 307 -7.67 0.21 3.62
N ALA A 308 -8.29 0.48 2.49
CA ALA A 308 -7.73 1.34 1.45
C ALA A 308 -8.52 2.66 1.36
N ASP A 309 -8.00 3.69 2.04
CA ASP A 309 -8.55 5.05 1.94
C ASP A 309 -8.17 5.64 0.58
N ASP A 310 -9.12 6.26 -0.09
CA ASP A 310 -8.96 6.82 -1.43
C ASP A 310 -8.50 5.78 -2.50
N PHE A 311 -9.02 4.55 -2.44
CA PHE A 311 -8.61 3.40 -3.29
C PHE A 311 -8.65 3.67 -4.80
N ALA A 312 -9.60 4.48 -5.27
CA ALA A 312 -9.74 4.79 -6.70
C ALA A 312 -8.94 6.04 -7.13
N ILE A 313 -7.98 6.52 -6.31
CA ILE A 313 -7.05 7.59 -6.68
C ILE A 313 -5.72 6.95 -7.11
N GLY A 314 -5.33 7.22 -8.35
CA GLY A 314 -4.01 6.83 -8.85
C GLY A 314 -4.05 5.76 -9.92
N CYS A 315 -3.34 4.66 -9.73
CA CYS A 315 -3.20 3.57 -10.69
C CYS A 315 -4.02 2.36 -10.28
N PRO A 316 -4.57 1.60 -11.25
CA PRO A 316 -5.31 0.38 -10.93
C PRO A 316 -4.36 -0.69 -10.38
N VAL A 317 -4.80 -1.43 -9.39
CA VAL A 317 -4.09 -2.62 -8.93
C VAL A 317 -4.32 -3.75 -9.94
N PRO A 318 -3.27 -4.30 -10.56
CA PRO A 318 -3.39 -5.39 -11.53
C PRO A 318 -4.17 -6.56 -10.97
N LEU A 319 -5.09 -7.13 -11.77
CA LEU A 319 -5.90 -8.32 -11.45
C LEU A 319 -6.78 -8.18 -10.19
N PHE A 320 -7.02 -6.97 -9.68
CA PHE A 320 -7.76 -6.79 -8.43
C PHE A 320 -9.20 -7.28 -8.50
N ASP A 321 -9.86 -7.15 -9.64
CA ASP A 321 -11.21 -7.69 -9.90
C ASP A 321 -11.25 -9.23 -9.82
N GLN A 322 -10.15 -9.90 -10.18
CA GLN A 322 -10.02 -11.35 -10.01
C GLN A 322 -9.74 -11.69 -8.53
N TYR A 323 -8.77 -11.00 -7.89
CA TYR A 323 -8.46 -11.24 -6.48
C TYR A 323 -9.68 -11.05 -5.59
N ILE A 324 -10.43 -9.94 -5.70
CA ILE A 324 -11.57 -9.66 -4.82
C ILE A 324 -12.64 -10.75 -4.84
N SER A 325 -12.72 -11.51 -5.95
CA SER A 325 -13.69 -12.60 -6.11
C SER A 325 -13.35 -13.82 -5.25
N ILE A 326 -12.07 -14.00 -4.88
CA ILE A 326 -11.56 -15.16 -4.16
C ILE A 326 -11.05 -14.86 -2.75
N LEU A 327 -10.87 -13.58 -2.38
CA LEU A 327 -10.28 -13.16 -1.10
C LEU A 327 -11.01 -13.77 0.13
N ARG A 328 -12.33 -13.93 0.06
CA ARG A 328 -13.13 -14.50 1.15
C ARG A 328 -12.64 -15.89 1.57
N GLU A 329 -12.35 -16.76 0.59
CA GLU A 329 -11.89 -18.13 0.82
C GLU A 329 -10.54 -18.14 1.52
N LYS A 330 -9.68 -17.16 1.23
CA LYS A 330 -8.33 -17.02 1.78
C LYS A 330 -8.29 -16.32 3.13
N GLN A 331 -9.42 -15.94 3.71
CA GLN A 331 -9.52 -15.12 4.93
C GLN A 331 -8.91 -13.71 4.77
N ILE A 332 -8.96 -13.18 3.57
CA ILE A 332 -8.61 -11.80 3.26
C ILE A 332 -9.90 -11.02 3.04
N SER A 333 -9.96 -9.80 3.51
CA SER A 333 -11.09 -8.90 3.29
C SER A 333 -10.64 -7.46 3.07
N VAL A 334 -11.45 -6.67 2.37
CA VAL A 334 -11.09 -5.31 1.97
C VAL A 334 -12.19 -4.30 2.32
N ILE A 335 -11.78 -3.14 2.80
CA ILE A 335 -12.63 -1.94 2.87
C ILE A 335 -12.08 -0.94 1.86
N LEU A 336 -12.85 -0.69 0.83
CA LEU A 336 -12.50 0.24 -0.24
C LEU A 336 -13.27 1.53 -0.04
N LEU A 337 -12.57 2.63 0.18
CA LEU A 337 -13.18 3.94 0.30
C LEU A 337 -12.92 4.72 -1.00
N ILE A 338 -14.00 5.16 -1.65
CA ILE A 338 -13.95 5.92 -2.91
C ILE A 338 -14.83 7.16 -2.82
N GLN A 339 -14.64 8.10 -3.73
CA GLN A 339 -15.45 9.32 -3.75
C GLN A 339 -16.72 9.16 -4.60
N SER A 340 -16.65 8.37 -5.68
CA SER A 340 -17.79 8.06 -6.54
C SER A 340 -17.58 6.73 -7.27
N GLU A 341 -18.67 6.11 -7.76
CA GLU A 341 -18.59 4.91 -8.60
C GLU A 341 -17.96 5.22 -9.97
N THR A 342 -18.19 6.42 -10.50
CA THR A 342 -17.60 6.87 -11.76
C THR A 342 -16.07 6.95 -11.68
N GLN A 343 -15.51 7.31 -10.52
CA GLN A 343 -14.07 7.30 -10.29
C GLN A 343 -13.52 5.85 -10.37
N LEU A 344 -14.21 4.90 -9.77
CA LEU A 344 -13.84 3.48 -9.87
C LEU A 344 -13.91 2.97 -11.30
N ALA A 345 -14.99 3.31 -12.02
CA ALA A 345 -15.19 2.93 -13.42
C ALA A 345 -14.14 3.56 -14.36
N SER A 346 -13.76 4.81 -14.11
CA SER A 346 -12.67 5.48 -14.86
C SER A 346 -11.33 4.78 -14.68
N LEU A 347 -11.06 4.26 -13.47
CA LEU A 347 -9.79 3.61 -13.16
C LEU A 347 -9.71 2.17 -13.69
N TYR A 348 -10.76 1.36 -13.44
CA TYR A 348 -10.76 -0.08 -13.74
C TYR A 348 -11.53 -0.47 -14.99
N GLY A 349 -12.39 0.42 -15.52
CA GLY A 349 -13.38 0.12 -16.52
C GLY A 349 -14.70 -0.40 -15.96
N ASP A 350 -15.76 -0.26 -16.74
CA ASP A 350 -17.10 -0.58 -16.28
C ASP A 350 -17.26 -2.04 -15.86
N GLY A 351 -16.65 -2.98 -16.61
CA GLY A 351 -16.69 -4.42 -16.30
C GLY A 351 -16.03 -4.75 -14.98
N SER A 352 -14.72 -4.40 -14.82
CA SER A 352 -13.96 -4.66 -13.60
C SER A 352 -14.49 -3.87 -12.41
N ALA A 353 -14.91 -2.61 -12.61
CA ALA A 353 -15.54 -1.81 -11.55
C ALA A 353 -16.84 -2.44 -11.05
N THR A 354 -17.65 -3.01 -11.96
CA THR A 354 -18.86 -3.73 -11.61
C THR A 354 -18.54 -5.01 -10.84
N THR A 355 -17.52 -5.77 -11.28
CA THR A 355 -17.05 -6.97 -10.57
C THR A 355 -16.58 -6.62 -9.16
N ILE A 356 -15.78 -5.57 -9.00
CA ILE A 356 -15.29 -5.10 -7.68
C ILE A 356 -16.47 -4.74 -6.77
N ARG A 357 -17.43 -3.96 -7.27
CA ARG A 357 -18.62 -3.55 -6.52
C ARG A 357 -19.48 -4.75 -6.09
N ASN A 358 -19.71 -5.71 -6.99
CA ASN A 358 -20.56 -6.87 -6.73
C ASN A 358 -19.92 -7.88 -5.76
N ASN A 359 -18.60 -7.86 -5.61
CA ASN A 359 -17.87 -8.66 -4.61
C ASN A 359 -17.76 -7.98 -3.24
N CYS A 360 -18.43 -6.85 -3.02
CA CYS A 360 -18.60 -6.20 -1.72
C CYS A 360 -20.04 -6.46 -1.21
N ASP A 361 -20.23 -7.46 -0.33
CA ASP A 361 -21.54 -7.77 0.26
C ASP A 361 -22.12 -6.62 1.08
N THR A 362 -21.28 -5.67 1.45
CA THR A 362 -21.66 -4.47 2.19
C THR A 362 -21.26 -3.22 1.40
N TYR A 363 -22.20 -2.30 1.26
CA TYR A 363 -22.01 -1.03 0.58
C TYR A 363 -22.55 0.10 1.44
N VAL A 364 -21.74 1.12 1.71
CA VAL A 364 -22.10 2.30 2.50
C VAL A 364 -22.06 3.54 1.61
N TYR A 365 -23.19 4.19 1.43
CA TYR A 365 -23.29 5.47 0.73
C TYR A 365 -23.38 6.62 1.73
N MET A 366 -22.48 7.58 1.66
CA MET A 366 -22.36 8.71 2.59
C MET A 366 -22.55 10.08 1.89
N GLY A 367 -23.25 10.07 0.75
CA GLY A 367 -23.47 11.26 -0.07
C GLY A 367 -22.33 11.53 -1.07
N SER A 368 -22.72 11.87 -2.30
CA SER A 368 -21.80 12.25 -3.37
C SER A 368 -22.50 13.21 -4.31
N ASN A 369 -21.76 14.18 -4.85
CA ASN A 369 -22.25 15.10 -5.87
C ASN A 369 -22.22 14.49 -7.29
N ASP A 370 -21.73 13.26 -7.43
CA ASP A 370 -21.69 12.54 -8.70
C ASP A 370 -23.08 12.04 -9.07
N LEU A 371 -23.62 12.59 -10.15
CA LEU A 371 -25.00 12.33 -10.58
C LEU A 371 -25.21 10.84 -10.94
N ALA A 372 -24.26 10.22 -11.63
CA ALA A 372 -24.36 8.81 -12.02
C ALA A 372 -24.38 7.89 -10.79
N THR A 373 -23.52 8.13 -9.82
CA THR A 373 -23.56 7.43 -8.52
C THR A 373 -24.91 7.65 -7.82
N ALA A 374 -25.40 8.90 -7.74
CA ALA A 374 -26.67 9.19 -7.11
C ALA A 374 -27.85 8.49 -7.79
N GLN A 375 -27.87 8.40 -9.14
CA GLN A 375 -28.86 7.66 -9.90
C GLN A 375 -28.84 6.16 -9.57
N ASN A 376 -27.65 5.55 -9.52
CA ASN A 376 -27.50 4.13 -9.15
C ASN A 376 -28.04 3.87 -7.73
N ILE A 377 -27.74 4.76 -6.79
CA ILE A 377 -28.24 4.68 -5.41
C ILE A 377 -29.75 4.86 -5.35
N SER A 378 -30.32 5.82 -6.09
CA SER A 378 -31.78 6.05 -6.19
C SER A 378 -32.51 4.79 -6.62
N VAL A 379 -32.06 4.15 -7.70
CA VAL A 379 -32.63 2.89 -8.18
C VAL A 379 -32.49 1.77 -7.15
N ARG A 380 -31.30 1.61 -6.60
CA ARG A 380 -30.98 0.53 -5.65
C ARG A 380 -31.71 0.67 -4.32
N ALA A 381 -31.91 1.89 -3.85
CA ALA A 381 -32.61 2.21 -2.60
C ALA A 381 -34.14 2.33 -2.78
N ASN A 382 -34.61 2.44 -4.01
CA ASN A 382 -35.99 2.80 -4.37
C ASN A 382 -36.43 4.12 -3.71
N ILE A 383 -35.55 5.16 -3.86
CA ILE A 383 -35.81 6.53 -3.36
C ILE A 383 -35.69 7.50 -4.53
N PRO A 384 -36.50 8.57 -4.56
CA PRO A 384 -36.37 9.61 -5.58
C PRO A 384 -34.96 10.18 -5.64
N LEU A 385 -34.43 10.40 -6.84
CA LEU A 385 -33.09 10.96 -7.05
C LEU A 385 -32.89 12.28 -6.31
N LYS A 386 -33.90 13.12 -6.26
CA LYS A 386 -33.87 14.37 -5.52
C LYS A 386 -33.50 14.17 -4.04
N ASP A 387 -34.11 13.19 -3.39
CA ASP A 387 -33.89 12.93 -1.97
C ASP A 387 -32.46 12.36 -1.71
N ILE A 388 -31.89 11.66 -2.70
CA ILE A 388 -30.49 11.20 -2.65
C ILE A 388 -29.52 12.38 -2.78
N LEU A 389 -29.79 13.32 -3.69
CA LEU A 389 -28.95 14.51 -3.91
C LEU A 389 -29.05 15.51 -2.76
N GLU A 390 -30.21 15.60 -2.11
CA GLU A 390 -30.49 16.48 -0.96
C GLU A 390 -30.24 15.79 0.39
N MET A 391 -29.60 14.60 0.40
CA MET A 391 -29.35 13.83 1.63
C MET A 391 -28.55 14.67 2.63
N PRO A 392 -29.01 14.86 3.89
CA PRO A 392 -28.34 15.68 4.88
C PRO A 392 -26.91 15.20 5.19
N ILE A 393 -25.99 16.14 5.43
CA ILE A 393 -24.62 15.82 5.84
C ILE A 393 -24.65 15.01 7.14
N GLY A 394 -23.96 13.90 7.16
CA GLY A 394 -23.93 12.97 8.29
C GLY A 394 -24.90 11.80 8.14
N SER A 395 -25.85 11.87 7.23
CA SER A 395 -26.70 10.72 6.87
C SER A 395 -25.97 9.73 5.98
N GLN A 396 -26.42 8.50 5.99
CA GLN A 396 -25.88 7.42 5.13
C GLN A 396 -26.96 6.40 4.78
N ILE A 397 -26.72 5.66 3.71
CA ILE A 397 -27.51 4.49 3.31
C ILE A 397 -26.60 3.28 3.33
N LEU A 398 -26.97 2.26 4.09
CA LEU A 398 -26.24 1.01 4.18
C LEU A 398 -27.01 -0.09 3.43
N PHE A 399 -26.34 -0.70 2.46
CA PHE A 399 -26.81 -1.88 1.76
C PHE A 399 -26.02 -3.10 2.21
N ARG A 400 -26.69 -4.16 2.58
CA ARG A 400 -26.10 -5.46 2.84
C ARG A 400 -26.82 -6.53 2.04
N HIS A 401 -26.07 -7.46 1.48
CA HIS A 401 -26.64 -8.56 0.70
C HIS A 401 -27.70 -9.29 1.51
N GLY A 402 -28.84 -9.56 0.89
CA GLY A 402 -29.99 -10.23 1.53
C GLY A 402 -30.78 -9.39 2.54
N SER A 403 -30.50 -8.08 2.67
CA SER A 403 -31.18 -7.19 3.61
C SER A 403 -31.81 -5.98 2.91
N LYS A 404 -32.84 -5.39 3.51
CA LYS A 404 -33.38 -4.10 3.05
C LYS A 404 -32.36 -2.98 3.27
N PRO A 405 -32.32 -1.94 2.43
CA PRO A 405 -31.51 -0.76 2.67
C PRO A 405 -31.82 -0.16 4.04
N HIS A 406 -30.75 0.18 4.79
CA HIS A 406 -30.87 0.84 6.08
C HIS A 406 -30.49 2.31 5.96
N TYR A 407 -31.41 3.19 6.34
CA TYR A 407 -31.22 4.65 6.37
C TYR A 407 -30.85 5.05 7.79
N GLY A 408 -29.74 5.74 7.96
CA GLY A 408 -29.28 6.10 9.30
C GLY A 408 -28.24 7.22 9.29
N GLN A 409 -27.68 7.46 10.46
CA GLN A 409 -26.59 8.41 10.66
C GLN A 409 -25.26 7.69 10.61
N ARG A 410 -24.20 8.39 10.14
CA ARG A 410 -22.84 7.91 10.28
C ARG A 410 -22.49 7.73 11.75
N TYR A 411 -21.61 6.79 12.06
CA TYR A 411 -21.14 6.59 13.42
C TYR A 411 -20.43 7.82 13.96
N ASN A 412 -20.84 8.27 15.14
CA ASN A 412 -20.15 9.34 15.84
C ASN A 412 -18.97 8.78 16.65
N THR A 413 -17.81 8.71 16.02
CA THR A 413 -16.59 8.21 16.62
C THR A 413 -16.15 9.02 17.83
N PHE A 414 -16.43 10.33 17.86
CA PHE A 414 -16.11 11.20 18.99
C PHE A 414 -16.93 10.91 20.26
N ALA A 415 -18.08 10.28 20.15
CA ALA A 415 -18.85 9.81 21.32
C ALA A 415 -18.27 8.54 21.96
N ASN A 416 -17.34 7.85 21.30
CA ASN A 416 -16.75 6.62 21.80
C ASN A 416 -15.70 6.92 22.89
N ALA A 417 -15.86 6.34 24.09
CA ALA A 417 -14.98 6.59 25.23
C ALA A 417 -13.53 6.12 24.99
N GLU A 418 -13.32 5.00 24.30
CA GLU A 418 -11.98 4.50 23.96
C GLU A 418 -11.30 5.43 22.96
N TYR A 419 -12.05 5.95 21.98
CA TYR A 419 -11.55 6.95 21.04
C TYR A 419 -11.15 8.26 21.73
N GLN A 420 -11.92 8.73 22.71
CA GLN A 420 -11.56 9.91 23.50
C GLN A 420 -10.24 9.68 24.26
N ASN A 421 -10.00 8.47 24.77
CA ASN A 421 -8.70 8.15 25.38
C ASN A 421 -7.55 8.18 24.34
N VAL A 422 -7.76 7.62 23.15
CA VAL A 422 -6.79 7.66 22.05
C VAL A 422 -6.46 9.11 21.67
N LEU A 423 -7.47 9.97 21.52
CA LEU A 423 -7.28 11.39 21.21
C LEU A 423 -6.50 12.12 22.30
N ARG A 424 -6.83 11.87 23.58
CA ARG A 424 -6.13 12.47 24.71
C ARG A 424 -4.65 12.12 24.71
N GLU A 425 -4.33 10.86 24.53
CA GLU A 425 -2.93 10.39 24.48
C GLU A 425 -2.19 10.92 23.24
N TYR A 426 -2.86 11.00 22.10
CA TYR A 426 -2.32 11.60 20.89
C TYR A 426 -2.01 13.11 21.09
N LYS A 427 -2.97 13.89 21.61
CA LYS A 427 -2.77 15.33 21.91
C LYS A 427 -1.60 15.54 22.86
N LYS A 428 -1.46 14.73 23.93
CA LYS A 428 -0.31 14.80 24.85
C LYS A 428 1.03 14.57 24.15
N ARG A 429 1.10 13.61 23.25
CA ARG A 429 2.34 13.31 22.50
C ARG A 429 2.71 14.44 21.55
N VAL A 430 1.75 14.92 20.75
CA VAL A 430 1.94 16.05 19.84
C VAL A 430 2.43 17.30 20.62
N ALA A 431 1.80 17.62 21.75
CA ALA A 431 2.22 18.74 22.60
C ALA A 431 3.65 18.56 23.14
N LYS A 432 4.02 17.33 23.53
CA LYS A 432 5.38 17.02 23.99
C LYS A 432 6.41 17.19 22.87
N GLU A 433 6.13 16.67 21.68
CA GLU A 433 7.01 16.81 20.51
C GLU A 433 7.17 18.28 20.09
N PHE A 434 6.07 19.03 20.09
CA PHE A 434 6.10 20.46 19.78
C PHE A 434 7.00 21.22 20.76
N ARG A 435 6.88 20.99 22.07
CA ARG A 435 7.74 21.58 23.10
C ARG A 435 9.21 21.21 22.92
N LEU A 436 9.50 19.97 22.52
CA LEU A 436 10.88 19.51 22.23
C LEU A 436 11.44 20.26 21.02
N ARG A 437 10.69 20.35 19.93
CA ARG A 437 11.10 21.10 18.73
C ARG A 437 11.34 22.59 19.02
N GLN A 438 10.51 23.23 19.84
CA GLN A 438 10.72 24.61 20.27
C GLN A 438 12.00 24.76 21.10
N ARG A 439 12.27 23.85 22.04
CA ARG A 439 13.50 23.86 22.85
C ARG A 439 14.76 23.70 21.99
N VAL A 440 14.74 22.83 20.99
CA VAL A 440 15.83 22.66 20.02
C VAL A 440 16.02 23.96 19.20
N ARG A 441 14.94 24.56 18.70
CA ARG A 441 15.02 25.82 17.94
C ARG A 441 15.49 27.03 18.77
N SER A 442 15.14 27.07 20.05
CA SER A 442 15.51 28.19 20.95
C SER A 442 16.93 28.09 21.51
N GLY A 443 17.71 27.05 21.13
CA GLY A 443 19.10 26.90 21.59
C GLY A 443 19.27 26.70 23.09
N GLN A 444 18.20 26.40 23.83
CA GLN A 444 18.31 26.12 25.27
C GLN A 444 18.99 24.77 25.49
N LYS A 445 20.27 24.78 25.88
CA LYS A 445 21.01 23.60 26.36
C LYS A 445 20.26 23.03 27.58
N SER A 446 19.57 21.89 27.39
CA SER A 446 18.97 21.18 28.51
C SER A 446 20.09 20.59 29.37
N ASN A 447 19.96 20.73 30.70
CA ASN A 447 20.85 20.13 31.69
C ASN A 447 21.04 18.63 31.44
N GLN A 448 22.27 18.18 31.50
CA GLN A 448 22.80 16.85 31.12
C GLN A 448 22.11 15.60 31.72
N LYS A 449 21.17 15.72 32.64
CA LYS A 449 20.49 14.59 33.28
C LYS A 449 19.29 14.01 32.50
N ASN A 450 18.84 14.67 31.41
CA ASN A 450 17.76 14.16 30.55
C ASN A 450 18.31 13.57 29.21
N ASP A 451 19.63 13.54 29.03
CA ASP A 451 20.27 13.13 27.79
C ASP A 451 20.20 11.62 27.50
N ASP A 452 20.10 10.77 28.52
CA ASP A 452 20.10 9.32 28.30
C ASP A 452 18.81 8.79 27.66
N ALA A 453 17.68 9.41 27.93
CA ALA A 453 16.42 9.05 27.25
C ALA A 453 16.38 9.60 25.82
N ASN A 454 16.93 10.80 25.60
CA ASN A 454 17.03 11.41 24.28
C ASN A 454 18.13 10.75 23.43
N ARG A 455 19.26 10.34 24.00
CA ARG A 455 20.29 9.57 23.31
C ARG A 455 19.79 8.20 22.87
N ARG A 456 18.97 7.51 23.65
CA ARG A 456 18.35 6.25 23.23
C ARG A 456 17.36 6.45 22.08
N HIS A 457 16.62 7.54 22.07
CA HIS A 457 15.71 7.85 20.96
C HIS A 457 16.45 8.33 19.70
N THR A 458 17.51 9.13 19.88
CA THR A 458 18.38 9.59 18.79
C THR A 458 19.29 8.45 18.29
N ALA A 459 19.79 7.57 19.17
CA ALA A 459 20.53 6.37 18.79
C ALA A 459 19.62 5.37 18.06
N PHE A 460 18.37 5.20 18.47
CA PHE A 460 17.38 4.41 17.74
C PHE A 460 17.12 4.98 16.34
N LEU A 461 17.10 6.32 16.19
CA LEU A 461 17.01 6.96 14.88
C LEU A 461 18.33 6.88 14.10
N GLN A 462 19.50 6.91 14.76
CA GLN A 462 20.81 6.81 14.12
C GLN A 462 21.21 5.38 13.76
N GLU A 463 20.71 4.36 14.45
CA GLU A 463 20.86 2.96 14.01
C GLU A 463 20.08 2.64 12.73
N ILE A 464 19.10 3.49 12.40
CA ILE A 464 18.33 3.39 11.14
C ILE A 464 19.03 4.18 10.01
N PHE A 465 19.89 5.17 10.33
CA PHE A 465 20.53 6.02 9.32
C PHE A 465 21.91 5.49 8.91
N ILE A 466 22.03 5.03 7.67
CA ILE A 466 23.31 4.86 6.97
C ILE A 466 23.95 6.25 6.83
N ARG A 467 25.24 6.37 7.17
CA ARG A 467 26.05 7.54 6.87
C ARG A 467 26.02 7.83 5.37
N VAL A 468 25.31 8.89 4.97
CA VAL A 468 25.49 9.51 3.66
C VAL A 468 26.75 10.40 3.76
N PRO A 469 27.69 10.32 2.83
CA PRO A 469 28.81 11.27 2.78
C PRO A 469 28.28 12.68 2.60
N SER A 470 28.83 13.63 3.36
CA SER A 470 28.51 15.04 3.28
C SER A 470 28.95 15.60 1.92
N GLU A 471 28.03 15.84 1.02
CA GLU A 471 28.24 16.79 -0.08
C GLU A 471 27.29 18.00 0.05
N LYS A 472 27.89 19.13 -0.25
CA LYS A 472 27.47 20.49 0.02
C LYS A 472 26.18 20.88 -0.69
N SER A 473 25.36 21.64 0.04
CA SER A 473 24.50 22.73 -0.43
C SER A 473 23.45 22.45 -1.52
N PHE A 474 22.21 22.25 -1.08
CA PHE A 474 21.07 22.84 -1.77
C PHE A 474 20.16 23.50 -0.73
N VAL A 475 20.28 24.81 -0.65
CA VAL A 475 19.34 25.68 0.08
C VAL A 475 18.16 25.92 -0.86
N GLY A 476 17.12 25.11 -0.74
CA GLY A 476 15.81 25.33 -1.35
C GLY A 476 14.84 25.77 -0.28
N SER A 477 14.29 26.94 -0.45
CA SER A 477 13.31 27.60 0.41
C SER A 477 12.09 26.72 0.69
N VAL A 478 11.91 26.29 1.93
CA VAL A 478 10.66 25.70 2.42
C VAL A 478 9.73 26.84 2.77
N SER A 479 8.61 26.95 2.03
CA SER A 479 7.54 27.92 2.28
C SER A 479 6.88 27.69 3.63
N ALA A 480 6.58 28.80 4.31
CA ALA A 480 6.10 28.89 5.68
C ALA A 480 4.56 28.71 5.77
N GLU A 481 4.03 27.55 5.43
CA GLU A 481 2.56 27.31 5.49
C GLU A 481 2.10 26.25 6.51
N GLU A 482 2.95 25.81 7.43
CA GLU A 482 2.53 24.84 8.46
C GLU A 482 2.14 25.40 9.86
N PRO A 483 2.11 26.70 10.16
CA PRO A 483 1.69 27.19 11.48
C PRO A 483 0.19 27.12 11.75
N ASP A 484 -0.66 27.20 10.73
CA ASP A 484 -2.11 27.36 10.90
C ASP A 484 -2.86 26.08 11.29
N LEU A 485 -2.34 24.91 10.93
CA LEU A 485 -3.02 23.65 11.27
C LEU A 485 -2.91 23.28 12.76
N LEU A 486 -1.89 23.82 13.45
CA LEU A 486 -1.70 23.60 14.88
C LEU A 486 -2.52 24.59 15.73
N ALA A 487 -2.79 25.79 15.24
CA ALA A 487 -3.63 26.77 15.92
C ALA A 487 -5.09 26.28 16.01
N GLN A 488 -5.61 25.65 14.95
CA GLN A 488 -6.98 25.09 14.93
C GLN A 488 -7.19 23.90 15.88
N LEU A 489 -6.11 23.26 16.37
CA LEU A 489 -6.20 22.16 17.35
C LEU A 489 -6.31 22.62 18.81
N PHE A 490 -6.13 23.93 19.08
CA PHE A 490 -6.10 24.48 20.42
C PHE A 490 -7.22 25.49 20.73
N GLU A 491 -8.13 25.82 19.77
CA GLU A 491 -9.27 26.73 19.96
C GLU A 491 -10.62 26.02 20.18
N GLU A 492 -10.65 24.70 20.44
CA GLU A 492 -11.85 24.00 20.93
C GLU A 492 -11.56 23.21 22.21
#